data_c991c139e7d2dd1782f12271a0d0d1b5
#
_entry.id   c991c139e7d2dd1782f12271a0d0d1b5
#
_cell.length_a   1.000
_cell.length_b   1.000
_cell.length_c   1.000
_cell.angle_alpha   90.00
_cell.angle_beta   90.00
_cell.angle_gamma   90.00
#
_symmetry.space_group_name_H-M   'P 1'
#
loop_
_entity.id
_entity.type
_entity.pdbx_description
1 polymer ?
#
loop_
_entity_poly.entity_id
_entity_poly.type
_entity_poly.pdbx_seq_one_letter_code
_entity_poly.pdbx_strand_id
1 'polypeptide(L)'
;QKDAAAYKTPAAIKGKQVCAQLGTTGQLKAEEISGKKARTFNNAAEAMMELRNGGCDAVVADKPVIEYFLKESRQSRYFHELPTQLTTEDWGFAVKKGNKKVLNALNSALVSLQKDGTVAKIHKKWFNN
;
A
#
# COMPACT_ATOMS: atom_id res chain seq x y z
N GLN A 1 17.64 0.71 7.10
CA GLN A 1 17.61 0.65 8.57
C GLN A 1 18.53 1.64 9.28
N LYS A 2 19.62 2.09 8.67
CA LYS A 2 20.52 3.06 9.35
C LYS A 2 19.82 4.35 9.75
N ASP A 3 18.74 4.71 9.08
CA ASP A 3 18.04 5.99 9.25
C ASP A 3 16.56 5.86 9.68
N ALA A 4 16.08 4.69 10.08
CA ALA A 4 14.69 4.53 10.50
C ALA A 4 14.28 5.50 11.62
N ALA A 5 15.22 5.86 12.50
CA ALA A 5 15.00 6.83 13.55
C ALA A 5 14.81 8.28 13.02
N ALA A 6 15.33 8.58 11.83
CA ALA A 6 15.18 9.89 11.17
C ALA A 6 13.82 10.06 10.48
N TYR A 7 13.16 8.92 10.11
CA TYR A 7 11.91 8.92 9.38
C TYR A 7 10.70 8.57 10.27
N LYS A 8 10.51 9.34 11.35
CA LYS A 8 9.39 9.10 12.30
C LYS A 8 8.05 9.65 11.82
N THR A 9 8.04 10.58 10.91
CA THR A 9 6.83 11.24 10.40
C THR A 9 6.90 11.40 8.87
N PRO A 10 5.75 11.55 8.18
CA PRO A 10 5.73 11.83 6.74
C PRO A 10 6.52 13.10 6.36
N ALA A 11 6.55 14.10 7.23
CA ALA A 11 7.31 15.33 6.98
C ALA A 11 8.83 15.09 6.83
N ALA A 12 9.35 14.02 7.40
CA ALA A 12 10.77 13.67 7.31
C ALA A 12 11.22 13.27 5.90
N ILE A 13 10.26 12.90 5.01
CA ILE A 13 10.57 12.57 3.61
C ILE A 13 10.50 13.79 2.67
N LYS A 14 10.24 15.00 3.19
CA LYS A 14 10.29 16.24 2.39
C LYS A 14 11.67 16.42 1.76
N GLY A 15 11.69 16.64 0.46
CA GLY A 15 12.94 16.78 -0.31
C GLY A 15 13.69 15.47 -0.59
N LYS A 16 13.20 14.32 -0.11
CA LYS A 16 13.78 13.00 -0.34
C LYS A 16 13.29 12.37 -1.65
N GLN A 17 14.03 11.39 -2.15
CA GLN A 17 13.58 10.59 -3.29
C GLN A 17 12.63 9.51 -2.79
N VAL A 18 11.39 9.53 -3.24
CA VAL A 18 10.38 8.54 -2.88
C VAL A 18 10.04 7.64 -4.06
N CYS A 19 9.91 6.35 -3.80
CA CYS A 19 9.47 5.36 -4.78
C CYS A 19 7.99 5.05 -4.60
N ALA A 20 7.29 4.74 -5.70
CA ALA A 20 5.88 4.34 -5.71
C ALA A 20 5.57 3.47 -6.93
N GLN A 21 4.42 2.81 -6.90
CA GLN A 21 3.87 2.17 -8.10
C GLN A 21 3.26 3.22 -9.03
N LEU A 22 3.54 3.10 -10.31
CA LEU A 22 3.05 4.01 -11.37
C LEU A 22 1.52 4.04 -11.40
N GLY A 23 0.95 5.23 -11.49
CA GLY A 23 -0.49 5.44 -11.70
C GLY A 23 -1.35 5.19 -10.46
N THR A 24 -0.76 5.12 -9.27
CA THR A 24 -1.50 4.92 -8.01
C THR A 24 -1.67 6.21 -7.23
N THR A 25 -2.65 6.22 -6.31
CA THR A 25 -2.81 7.29 -5.30
C THR A 25 -1.56 7.41 -4.43
N GLY A 26 -0.88 6.30 -4.16
CA GLY A 26 0.41 6.27 -3.48
C GLY A 26 1.49 7.09 -4.18
N GLN A 27 1.55 7.08 -5.53
CA GLN A 27 2.44 7.96 -6.29
C GLN A 27 2.11 9.43 -6.05
N LEU A 28 0.84 9.81 -6.19
CA LEU A 28 0.39 11.20 -6.00
C LEU A 28 0.73 11.68 -4.58
N LYS A 29 0.52 10.84 -3.59
CA LYS A 29 0.81 11.16 -2.19
C LYS A 29 2.31 11.25 -1.90
N ALA A 30 3.11 10.39 -2.52
CA ALA A 30 4.58 10.47 -2.46
C ALA A 30 5.09 11.81 -2.98
N GLU A 31 4.59 12.26 -4.13
CA GLU A 31 4.95 13.53 -4.75
C GLU A 31 4.51 14.74 -3.91
N GLU A 32 3.29 14.69 -3.36
CA GLU A 32 2.75 15.72 -2.47
C GLU A 32 3.64 15.91 -1.24
N ILE A 33 3.98 14.84 -0.53
CA ILE A 33 4.71 14.90 0.73
C ILE A 33 6.20 15.21 0.52
N SER A 34 6.81 14.59 -0.50
CA SER A 34 8.24 14.83 -0.77
C SER A 34 8.51 16.17 -1.42
N GLY A 35 7.54 16.74 -2.13
CA GLY A 35 7.72 17.92 -2.99
C GLY A 35 8.58 17.63 -4.23
N LYS A 36 8.75 16.35 -4.59
CA LYS A 36 9.52 15.90 -5.75
C LYS A 36 8.74 14.85 -6.53
N LYS A 37 9.04 14.73 -7.82
CA LYS A 37 8.52 13.64 -8.65
C LYS A 37 8.94 12.28 -8.08
N ALA A 38 7.99 11.37 -7.88
CA ALA A 38 8.26 10.03 -7.42
C ALA A 38 9.01 9.22 -8.49
N ARG A 39 9.92 8.36 -8.06
CA ARG A 39 10.48 7.32 -8.94
C ARG A 39 9.49 6.17 -8.99
N THR A 40 8.96 5.87 -10.18
CA THR A 40 7.85 4.94 -10.35
C THR A 40 8.27 3.60 -10.92
N PHE A 41 7.56 2.56 -10.54
CA PHE A 41 7.76 1.17 -10.93
C PHE A 41 6.44 0.54 -11.36
N ASN A 42 6.48 -0.56 -12.10
CA ASN A 42 5.28 -1.24 -12.57
C ASN A 42 4.48 -1.90 -11.42
N ASN A 43 5.15 -2.25 -10.34
CA ASN A 43 4.51 -2.80 -9.14
C ASN A 43 5.20 -2.35 -7.85
N ALA A 44 4.51 -2.52 -6.73
CA ALA A 44 5.02 -2.10 -5.43
C ALA A 44 6.25 -2.91 -4.98
N ALA A 45 6.37 -4.19 -5.37
CA ALA A 45 7.50 -5.02 -4.99
C ALA A 45 8.81 -4.50 -5.60
N GLU A 46 8.80 -4.04 -6.85
CA GLU A 46 9.95 -3.38 -7.48
C GLU A 46 10.35 -2.11 -6.74
N ALA A 47 9.37 -1.27 -6.35
CA ALA A 47 9.63 -0.07 -5.56
C ALA A 47 10.26 -0.40 -4.19
N MET A 48 9.78 -1.46 -3.53
CA MET A 48 10.36 -1.94 -2.26
C MET A 48 11.79 -2.46 -2.45
N MET A 49 12.07 -3.17 -3.54
CA MET A 49 13.44 -3.62 -3.83
C MET A 49 14.38 -2.45 -4.12
N GLU A 50 13.90 -1.42 -4.79
CA GLU A 50 14.67 -0.20 -5.03
C GLU A 50 15.00 0.54 -3.73
N LEU A 51 14.05 0.63 -2.78
CA LEU A 51 14.31 1.14 -1.44
C LEU A 51 15.41 0.33 -0.73
N ARG A 52 15.34 -1.00 -0.81
CA ARG A 52 16.36 -1.87 -0.22
C ARG A 52 17.75 -1.62 -0.81
N ASN A 53 17.81 -1.38 -2.11
CA ASN A 53 19.06 -1.13 -2.83
C ASN A 53 19.59 0.30 -2.65
N GLY A 54 18.86 1.17 -1.94
CA GLY A 54 19.26 2.55 -1.68
C GLY A 54 18.95 3.53 -2.83
N GLY A 55 18.18 3.13 -3.82
CA GLY A 55 17.80 3.99 -4.95
C GLY A 55 16.67 4.97 -4.63
N CYS A 56 16.03 4.81 -3.49
CA CYS A 56 15.13 5.81 -2.89
C CYS A 56 15.20 5.76 -1.36
N ASP A 57 14.67 6.80 -0.72
CA ASP A 57 14.69 6.97 0.74
C ASP A 57 13.44 6.38 1.41
N ALA A 58 12.33 6.31 0.68
CA ALA A 58 11.06 5.78 1.17
C ALA A 58 10.22 5.21 0.02
N VAL A 59 9.23 4.38 0.37
CA VAL A 59 8.15 3.91 -0.52
C VAL A 59 6.82 4.35 0.05
N VAL A 60 5.92 4.82 -0.81
CA VAL A 60 4.50 5.03 -0.48
C VAL A 60 3.66 4.06 -1.31
N ALA A 61 2.90 3.23 -0.63
CA ALA A 61 1.99 2.25 -1.20
C ALA A 61 0.87 1.93 -0.21
N ASP A 62 -0.12 1.17 -0.65
CA ASP A 62 -1.22 0.71 0.21
C ASP A 62 -0.69 -0.16 1.34
N LYS A 63 -1.14 0.10 2.55
CA LYS A 63 -0.70 -0.62 3.74
C LYS A 63 -0.81 -2.15 3.58
N PRO A 64 -1.94 -2.73 3.12
CA PRO A 64 -2.03 -4.18 2.93
C PRO A 64 -1.00 -4.74 1.93
N VAL A 65 -0.62 -3.97 0.92
CA VAL A 65 0.40 -4.37 -0.07
C VAL A 65 1.78 -4.42 0.57
N ILE A 66 2.11 -3.42 1.40
CA ILE A 66 3.38 -3.37 2.14
C ILE A 66 3.44 -4.54 3.13
N GLU A 67 2.40 -4.74 3.95
CA GLU A 67 2.36 -5.82 4.96
C GLU A 67 2.49 -7.21 4.31
N TYR A 68 1.78 -7.44 3.20
CA TYR A 68 1.89 -8.68 2.44
C TYR A 68 3.30 -8.90 1.89
N PHE A 69 3.91 -7.88 1.28
CA PHE A 69 5.29 -7.96 0.79
C PHE A 69 6.26 -8.31 1.92
N LEU A 70 6.18 -7.63 3.05
CA LEU A 70 7.08 -7.86 4.19
C LEU A 70 6.94 -9.28 4.75
N LYS A 71 5.72 -9.80 4.81
CA LYS A 71 5.43 -11.15 5.29
C LYS A 71 5.95 -12.22 4.33
N GLU A 72 5.57 -12.15 3.06
CA GLU A 72 5.88 -13.19 2.07
C GLU A 72 7.36 -13.21 1.67
N SER A 73 7.97 -12.04 1.52
CA SER A 73 9.37 -11.95 1.12
C SER A 73 10.37 -12.25 2.23
N ARG A 74 9.91 -12.36 3.48
CA ARG A 74 10.75 -12.51 4.69
C ARG A 74 11.82 -11.43 4.82
N GLN A 75 11.54 -10.25 4.28
CA GLN A 75 12.49 -9.13 4.22
C GLN A 75 12.22 -8.05 5.26
N SER A 76 11.29 -8.26 6.20
CA SER A 76 10.92 -7.27 7.23
C SER A 76 12.11 -6.66 7.96
N ARG A 77 13.20 -7.43 8.14
CA ARG A 77 14.45 -6.94 8.75
C ARG A 77 15.12 -5.77 8.01
N TYR A 78 14.79 -5.55 6.75
CA TYR A 78 15.38 -4.49 5.93
C TYR A 78 14.52 -3.22 5.85
N PHE A 79 13.29 -3.29 6.35
CA PHE A 79 12.31 -2.22 6.23
C PHE A 79 11.78 -1.80 7.59
N HIS A 80 11.33 -0.57 7.66
CA HIS A 80 10.61 -0.02 8.80
C HIS A 80 9.32 0.62 8.26
N GLU A 81 8.18 0.08 8.68
CA GLU A 81 6.88 0.67 8.37
C GLU A 81 6.63 1.86 9.31
N LEU A 82 6.28 3.01 8.74
CA LEU A 82 5.89 4.16 9.53
C LEU A 82 4.44 4.00 10.02
N PRO A 83 4.16 4.26 11.31
CA PRO A 83 2.84 4.04 11.88
C PRO A 83 1.78 5.05 11.39
N THR A 84 2.20 6.08 10.65
CA THR A 84 1.31 7.15 10.20
C THR A 84 0.59 6.75 8.93
N GLN A 85 -0.73 6.59 9.01
CA GLN A 85 -1.58 6.45 7.83
C GLN A 85 -1.72 7.78 7.10
N LEU A 86 -1.43 7.81 5.80
CA LEU A 86 -1.44 9.01 4.97
C LEU A 86 -2.82 9.35 4.42
N THR A 87 -3.61 8.31 4.09
CA THR A 87 -4.95 8.41 3.51
C THR A 87 -5.81 7.26 3.99
N THR A 88 -7.13 7.39 3.83
CA THR A 88 -8.09 6.28 3.95
C THR A 88 -8.75 6.11 2.59
N GLU A 89 -8.71 4.89 2.07
CA GLU A 89 -9.24 4.58 0.75
C GLU A 89 -10.11 3.32 0.82
N ASP A 90 -11.21 3.33 0.09
CA ASP A 90 -12.06 2.15 -0.07
C ASP A 90 -11.58 1.32 -1.27
N TRP A 91 -11.53 0.00 -1.09
CA TRP A 91 -11.28 -0.92 -2.17
C TRP A 91 -12.60 -1.49 -2.69
N GLY A 92 -12.73 -1.55 -4.00
CA GLY A 92 -13.94 -2.05 -4.64
C GLY A 92 -13.65 -2.96 -5.82
N PHE A 93 -14.66 -3.76 -6.18
CA PHE A 93 -14.64 -4.53 -7.43
C PHE A 93 -15.12 -3.67 -8.60
N ALA A 94 -14.39 -3.71 -9.71
CA ALA A 94 -14.84 -3.10 -10.95
C ALA A 94 -15.56 -4.13 -11.83
N VAL A 95 -16.69 -3.74 -12.38
CA VAL A 95 -17.45 -4.55 -13.36
C VAL A 95 -17.70 -3.74 -14.62
N LYS A 96 -17.91 -4.41 -15.76
CA LYS A 96 -18.26 -3.74 -17.02
C LYS A 96 -19.52 -2.89 -16.82
N LYS A 97 -19.48 -1.64 -17.27
CA LYS A 97 -20.61 -0.71 -17.20
C LYS A 97 -21.87 -1.34 -17.81
N GLY A 98 -22.98 -1.28 -17.08
CA GLY A 98 -24.26 -1.88 -17.50
C GLY A 98 -24.45 -3.35 -17.08
N ASN A 99 -23.43 -4.05 -16.58
CA ASN A 99 -23.56 -5.42 -16.10
C ASN A 99 -24.18 -5.46 -14.68
N LYS A 100 -25.46 -5.09 -14.61
CA LYS A 100 -26.21 -5.06 -13.33
C LYS A 100 -26.30 -6.42 -12.65
N LYS A 101 -26.36 -7.52 -13.42
CA LYS A 101 -26.45 -8.87 -12.87
C LYS A 101 -25.23 -9.21 -12.02
N VAL A 102 -24.03 -8.99 -12.56
CA VAL A 102 -22.78 -9.25 -11.83
C VAL A 102 -22.61 -8.27 -10.67
N LEU A 103 -22.90 -6.99 -10.86
CA LEU A 103 -22.84 -5.98 -9.82
C LEU A 103 -23.71 -6.36 -8.61
N ASN A 104 -24.97 -6.73 -8.84
CA ASN A 104 -25.88 -7.08 -7.76
C ASN A 104 -25.44 -8.38 -7.05
N ALA A 105 -24.96 -9.37 -7.81
CA ALA A 105 -24.44 -10.62 -7.23
C ALA A 105 -23.21 -10.37 -6.33
N LEU A 106 -22.27 -9.55 -6.79
CA LEU A 106 -21.08 -9.19 -5.98
C LEU A 106 -21.46 -8.41 -4.72
N ASN A 107 -22.32 -7.41 -4.82
CA ASN A 107 -22.75 -6.63 -3.67
C ASN A 107 -23.48 -7.50 -2.64
N SER A 108 -24.38 -8.40 -3.09
CA SER A 108 -25.08 -9.33 -2.20
C SER A 108 -24.11 -10.29 -1.51
N ALA A 109 -23.14 -10.85 -2.25
CA ALA A 109 -22.11 -11.71 -1.70
C ALA A 109 -21.25 -11.00 -0.65
N LEU A 110 -20.80 -9.76 -0.94
CA LEU A 110 -20.02 -8.96 0.01
C LEU A 110 -20.77 -8.70 1.31
N VAL A 111 -22.04 -8.30 1.20
CA VAL A 111 -22.89 -8.09 2.40
C VAL A 111 -23.01 -9.36 3.22
N SER A 112 -23.20 -10.52 2.58
CA SER A 112 -23.27 -11.81 3.26
C SER A 112 -21.96 -12.16 3.97
N LEU A 113 -20.82 -12.05 3.26
CA LEU A 113 -19.49 -12.35 3.79
C LEU A 113 -19.04 -11.38 4.91
N GLN A 114 -19.52 -10.15 4.89
CA GLN A 114 -19.31 -9.21 6.00
C GLN A 114 -20.12 -9.61 7.23
N LYS A 115 -21.40 -9.97 7.04
CA LYS A 115 -22.30 -10.38 8.13
C LYS A 115 -21.87 -11.68 8.82
N ASP A 116 -21.38 -12.67 8.08
CA ASP A 116 -20.93 -13.94 8.63
C ASP A 116 -19.50 -13.91 9.20
N GLY A 117 -18.83 -12.76 9.10
CA GLY A 117 -17.47 -12.55 9.61
C GLY A 117 -16.36 -13.12 8.72
N THR A 118 -16.67 -13.63 7.53
CA THR A 118 -15.66 -14.18 6.61
C THR A 118 -14.65 -13.13 6.18
N VAL A 119 -15.10 -11.91 5.85
CA VAL A 119 -14.20 -10.80 5.49
C VAL A 119 -13.21 -10.51 6.62
N ALA A 120 -13.68 -10.45 7.87
CA ALA A 120 -12.83 -10.21 9.03
C ALA A 120 -11.81 -11.35 9.24
N LYS A 121 -12.21 -12.60 9.03
CA LYS A 121 -11.30 -13.77 9.10
C LYS A 121 -10.22 -13.70 8.04
N ILE A 122 -10.58 -13.36 6.79
CA ILE A 122 -9.63 -13.21 5.69
C ILE A 122 -8.65 -12.06 6.00
N HIS A 123 -9.16 -10.91 6.43
CA HIS A 123 -8.32 -9.77 6.81
C HIS A 123 -7.32 -10.15 7.92
N LYS A 124 -7.80 -10.80 8.98
CA LYS A 124 -6.93 -11.29 10.06
C LYS A 124 -5.86 -12.27 9.57
N LYS A 125 -6.23 -13.19 8.66
CA LYS A 125 -5.30 -14.18 8.11
C LYS A 125 -4.13 -13.54 7.36
N TRP A 126 -4.39 -12.48 6.59
CA TRP A 126 -3.42 -11.93 5.65
C TRP A 126 -2.69 -10.68 6.15
N PHE A 127 -3.33 -9.86 6.99
CA PHE A 127 -2.86 -8.52 7.33
C PHE A 127 -2.68 -8.25 8.85
N ASN A 128 -3.23 -9.07 9.73
CA ASN A 128 -2.99 -8.94 11.15
C ASN A 128 -2.06 -10.04 11.63
N ASN A 129 -0.91 -9.63 12.11
CA ASN A 129 -0.04 -10.47 12.92
C ASN A 129 -0.41 -10.32 14.39
#